data_26560edf5fe927205fad3d33604c184d
#
_entry.id   26560edf5fe927205fad3d33604c184d
#
_cell.length_a   1.000
_cell.length_b   1.000
_cell.length_c   1.000
_cell.angle_alpha   90.00
_cell.angle_beta   90.00
_cell.angle_gamma   90.00
#
_symmetry.space_group_name_H-M   'P 1'
#
loop_
_entity.id
_entity.type
_entity.pdbx_description
1 polymer ?
#
loop_
_entity_poly.entity_id
_entity_poly.type
_entity_poly.pdbx_seq_one_letter_code
_entity_poly.pdbx_strand_id
1 'polypeptide(L)'
;MAFSRGKHSKAISDRSGMAFPYSEMVKEWNGMLVHVSEYESKQPQLDPKARGGDAQSLQNVRTDRTENTVAALLPHDPFTTYAASSSVINVNSPGHGLTSGSTYRFRGSPTVSDGSAGYANPETFDGIAGSNIAKAAGYAIVTGKYVSGSRDTDFTSDWFYFTVDTSTATTGGITGGGFPVSVGPATLSA
;
A
#
# COMPACT_ATOMS: atom_id res chain seq x y z
N MET A 1 34.46 61.51 17.88
CA MET A 1 33.54 60.51 17.25
C MET A 1 33.18 59.50 18.32
N ALA A 2 31.89 59.35 18.61
CA ALA A 2 31.44 58.32 19.56
C ALA A 2 31.41 56.97 18.83
N PHE A 3 32.25 56.06 19.24
CA PHE A 3 32.24 54.72 18.71
C PHE A 3 31.06 53.93 19.32
N SER A 4 30.25 53.30 18.46
CA SER A 4 29.19 52.40 18.92
C SER A 4 29.81 51.17 19.59
N ARG A 5 29.37 50.87 20.81
CA ARG A 5 29.92 49.77 21.62
C ARG A 5 28.79 48.78 22.00
N GLY A 6 28.71 47.63 21.30
CA GLY A 6 27.82 46.56 21.65
C GLY A 6 26.38 47.02 21.91
N LYS A 7 25.82 46.72 23.08
CA LYS A 7 24.43 47.07 23.45
C LYS A 7 24.12 48.57 23.49
N HIS A 8 25.13 49.44 23.49
CA HIS A 8 24.99 50.92 23.45
C HIS A 8 25.18 51.46 22.04
N SER A 9 25.32 50.66 21.03
CA SER A 9 25.40 51.09 19.66
C SER A 9 24.03 51.62 19.17
N LYS A 10 24.09 52.49 18.19
CA LYS A 10 22.90 52.98 17.49
C LYS A 10 22.81 52.32 16.11
N ALA A 11 21.60 52.02 15.68
CA ALA A 11 21.31 51.61 14.32
C ALA A 11 20.34 52.58 13.67
N ILE A 12 20.34 52.64 12.35
CA ILE A 12 19.41 53.44 11.56
C ILE A 12 18.21 52.60 11.25
N SER A 13 17.01 53.12 11.50
CA SER A 13 15.76 52.46 11.08
C SER A 13 15.63 52.52 9.58
N ASP A 14 15.33 51.38 8.95
CA ASP A 14 15.10 51.30 7.50
C ASP A 14 13.84 52.04 7.05
N ARG A 15 12.93 52.33 7.96
CA ARG A 15 11.68 53.02 7.68
C ARG A 15 11.82 54.55 7.73
N SER A 16 12.32 55.08 8.84
CA SER A 16 12.42 56.55 9.05
C SER A 16 13.79 57.14 8.71
N GLY A 17 14.83 56.31 8.60
CA GLY A 17 16.20 56.77 8.45
C GLY A 17 16.79 57.39 9.72
N MET A 18 16.09 57.35 10.86
CA MET A 18 16.53 57.89 12.13
C MET A 18 17.39 56.93 12.90
N ALA A 19 18.30 57.43 13.72
CA ALA A 19 19.21 56.61 14.52
C ALA A 19 18.63 56.35 15.92
N PHE A 20 18.34 55.09 16.20
CA PHE A 20 17.81 54.57 17.48
C PHE A 20 18.81 53.69 18.19
N PRO A 21 18.64 53.43 19.51
CA PRO A 21 19.42 52.43 20.20
C PRO A 21 19.24 51.04 19.55
N TYR A 22 20.32 50.32 19.31
CA TYR A 22 20.26 49.01 18.67
C TYR A 22 19.42 47.97 19.48
N SER A 23 19.39 48.12 20.81
CA SER A 23 18.60 47.27 21.70
C SER A 23 17.07 47.42 21.51
N GLU A 24 16.61 48.48 20.88
CA GLU A 24 15.19 48.76 20.62
C GLU A 24 14.80 48.50 19.16
N MET A 25 15.75 48.00 18.38
CA MET A 25 15.50 47.62 16.98
C MET A 25 14.90 46.22 16.86
N VAL A 26 13.86 46.07 16.03
CA VAL A 26 13.15 44.84 15.77
C VAL A 26 13.14 44.58 14.27
N LYS A 27 13.28 43.32 13.90
CA LYS A 27 13.19 42.91 12.51
C LYS A 27 11.73 42.64 12.13
N GLU A 28 11.23 43.33 11.11
CA GLU A 28 9.89 43.10 10.56
C GLU A 28 9.80 41.86 9.69
N TRP A 29 8.57 41.45 9.36
CA TRP A 29 8.24 40.30 8.50
C TRP A 29 8.84 40.41 7.08
N ASN A 30 9.06 41.64 6.57
CA ASN A 30 9.68 41.90 5.27
C ASN A 30 11.21 41.91 5.32
N GLY A 31 11.80 41.76 6.50
CA GLY A 31 13.23 41.74 6.73
C GLY A 31 13.85 43.08 7.10
N MET A 32 13.09 44.17 7.10
CA MET A 32 13.56 45.48 7.50
C MET A 32 13.86 45.53 8.99
N LEU A 33 14.90 46.31 9.36
CA LEU A 33 15.25 46.57 10.75
C LEU A 33 14.70 47.93 11.15
N VAL A 34 13.71 47.95 12.02
CA VAL A 34 13.01 49.16 12.43
C VAL A 34 13.00 49.32 13.95
N HIS A 35 12.75 50.54 14.42
CA HIS A 35 12.54 50.78 15.84
C HIS A 35 11.18 50.22 16.28
N VAL A 36 11.07 49.77 17.54
CA VAL A 36 9.85 49.17 18.10
C VAL A 36 8.61 50.08 17.95
N SER A 37 8.75 51.41 17.97
CA SER A 37 7.64 52.33 17.74
C SER A 37 7.14 52.40 16.30
N GLU A 38 7.95 51.93 15.36
CA GLU A 38 7.66 51.91 13.91
C GLU A 38 7.29 50.52 13.43
N TYR A 39 7.28 49.52 14.32
CA TYR A 39 7.01 48.17 13.99
C TYR A 39 5.58 47.92 13.52
N GLU A 40 5.44 47.30 12.37
CA GLU A 40 4.17 46.83 11.84
C GLU A 40 4.13 45.29 11.73
N SER A 41 3.07 44.71 12.27
CA SER A 41 2.83 43.29 12.11
C SER A 41 2.42 42.97 10.67
N LYS A 42 2.75 41.78 10.21
CA LYS A 42 2.31 41.27 8.90
C LYS A 42 0.80 41.29 8.79
N GLN A 43 0.26 41.85 7.71
CA GLN A 43 -1.17 41.79 7.42
C GLN A 43 -1.61 40.35 7.16
N PRO A 44 -2.67 39.87 7.80
CA PRO A 44 -3.15 38.49 7.61
C PRO A 44 -3.52 38.14 6.16
N GLN A 45 -3.80 39.13 5.34
CA GLN A 45 -4.12 38.95 3.92
C GLN A 45 -2.90 38.55 3.08
N LEU A 46 -1.69 38.80 3.57
CA LEU A 46 -0.45 38.46 2.89
C LEU A 46 -0.01 37.02 3.19
N ASP A 47 -0.66 36.35 4.14
CA ASP A 47 -0.43 34.95 4.39
C ASP A 47 -1.20 34.11 3.35
N PRO A 48 -0.51 33.20 2.63
CA PRO A 48 -1.18 32.35 1.69
C PRO A 48 -2.24 31.51 2.43
N LYS A 49 -3.49 31.66 2.06
CA LYS A 49 -4.56 30.81 2.59
C LYS A 49 -4.33 29.38 2.12
N ALA A 50 -4.24 28.45 3.06
CA ALA A 50 -4.25 27.03 2.73
C ALA A 50 -5.54 26.73 1.93
N ARG A 51 -5.38 26.35 0.66
CA ARG A 51 -6.53 25.98 -0.18
C ARG A 51 -6.94 24.57 0.25
N GLY A 52 -8.02 24.48 1.00
CA GLY A 52 -8.60 23.22 1.48
C GLY A 52 -9.21 22.34 0.37
N GLY A 53 -9.01 22.68 -0.90
CA GLY A 53 -9.51 21.92 -2.04
C GLY A 53 -8.45 21.15 -2.82
N ASP A 54 -7.19 21.17 -2.39
CA ASP A 54 -6.15 20.39 -3.02
C ASP A 54 -6.06 19.00 -2.35
N ALA A 55 -6.42 17.97 -3.11
CA ALA A 55 -6.37 16.59 -2.64
C ALA A 55 -4.95 16.11 -2.28
N GLN A 56 -3.91 16.84 -2.69
CA GLN A 56 -2.52 16.54 -2.37
C GLN A 56 -2.02 17.21 -1.09
N SER A 57 -2.69 18.25 -0.60
CA SER A 57 -2.34 18.95 0.63
C SER A 57 -3.29 18.59 1.77
N LEU A 58 -3.29 17.35 2.16
CA LEU A 58 -4.19 16.80 3.15
C LEU A 58 -3.77 17.20 4.58
N GLN A 59 -4.26 18.34 5.06
CA GLN A 59 -4.18 18.67 6.49
C GLN A 59 -5.35 18.01 7.22
N ASN A 60 -5.06 17.15 8.18
CA ASN A 60 -6.03 16.47 9.05
C ASN A 60 -6.99 15.50 8.33
N VAL A 61 -6.50 14.79 7.35
CA VAL A 61 -7.28 13.73 6.72
C VAL A 61 -7.50 12.60 7.69
N ARG A 62 -8.73 12.40 8.03
CA ARG A 62 -9.23 11.21 8.70
C ARG A 62 -10.00 10.40 7.66
N THR A 63 -9.28 9.74 6.81
CA THR A 63 -9.92 8.79 5.90
C THR A 63 -10.18 7.51 6.66
N ASP A 64 -11.41 7.30 6.97
CA ASP A 64 -11.93 5.97 7.28
C ASP A 64 -12.23 5.26 5.96
N ARG A 65 -11.17 5.04 5.19
CA ARG A 65 -11.30 4.32 3.93
C ARG A 65 -10.93 2.87 4.16
N THR A 66 -11.89 2.09 4.54
CA THR A 66 -11.84 0.64 4.38
C THR A 66 -11.97 0.33 2.90
N GLU A 67 -10.87 0.37 2.17
CA GLU A 67 -10.86 -0.23 0.85
C GLU A 67 -10.96 -1.75 1.03
N ASN A 68 -12.02 -2.31 0.55
CA ASN A 68 -12.07 -3.76 0.39
C ASN A 68 -10.89 -4.16 -0.48
N THR A 69 -10.07 -5.08 -0.02
CA THR A 69 -8.94 -5.59 -0.77
C THR A 69 -9.46 -6.19 -2.07
N VAL A 70 -9.37 -5.42 -3.15
CA VAL A 70 -9.94 -5.80 -4.45
C VAL A 70 -9.19 -6.99 -5.03
N ALA A 71 -7.89 -7.02 -4.88
CA ALA A 71 -7.04 -8.16 -5.21
C ALA A 71 -5.70 -8.06 -4.48
N ALA A 72 -5.17 -9.17 -4.02
CA ALA A 72 -3.82 -9.29 -3.52
C ALA A 72 -2.97 -10.03 -4.57
N LEU A 73 -1.76 -9.53 -4.84
CA LEU A 73 -0.80 -10.23 -5.69
C LEU A 73 -0.18 -11.37 -4.90
N LEU A 74 -0.23 -12.56 -5.45
CA LEU A 74 0.39 -13.74 -4.85
C LEU A 74 1.91 -13.73 -5.07
N PRO A 75 2.70 -14.34 -4.16
CA PRO A 75 4.13 -14.54 -4.37
C PRO A 75 4.40 -15.43 -5.59
N HIS A 76 5.66 -15.57 -5.96
CA HIS A 76 6.07 -16.52 -7.00
C HIS A 76 5.80 -17.95 -6.54
N ASP A 77 5.27 -18.79 -7.43
CA ASP A 77 4.90 -20.20 -7.19
C ASP A 77 4.06 -20.42 -5.92
N PRO A 78 2.89 -19.75 -5.80
CA PRO A 78 2.11 -19.79 -4.56
C PRO A 78 1.33 -21.07 -4.36
N PHE A 79 1.07 -21.83 -5.41
CA PHE A 79 0.23 -23.02 -5.37
C PHE A 79 1.04 -24.27 -5.03
N THR A 80 0.50 -25.13 -4.18
CA THR A 80 1.06 -26.46 -3.88
C THR A 80 -0.07 -27.48 -3.88
N THR A 81 0.03 -28.49 -4.73
CA THR A 81 -0.92 -29.60 -4.75
C THR A 81 -0.76 -30.46 -3.49
N TYR A 82 -1.86 -30.97 -2.93
CA TYR A 82 -1.79 -31.72 -1.67
C TYR A 82 -1.23 -33.11 -1.85
N ALA A 83 -1.92 -33.97 -2.58
CA ALA A 83 -1.55 -35.38 -2.77
C ALA A 83 -2.05 -35.89 -4.12
N ALA A 84 -1.51 -36.99 -4.60
CA ALA A 84 -1.99 -37.65 -5.79
C ALA A 84 -3.49 -37.95 -5.69
N SER A 85 -4.22 -37.75 -6.77
CA SER A 85 -5.67 -37.89 -6.87
C SER A 85 -6.48 -36.92 -5.97
N SER A 86 -5.84 -35.96 -5.35
CA SER A 86 -6.50 -34.90 -4.57
C SER A 86 -6.77 -33.66 -5.43
N SER A 87 -7.93 -33.05 -5.22
CA SER A 87 -8.31 -31.77 -5.83
C SER A 87 -7.98 -30.57 -4.95
N VAL A 88 -7.35 -30.77 -3.79
CA VAL A 88 -6.98 -29.68 -2.85
C VAL A 88 -5.68 -29.05 -3.28
N ILE A 89 -5.72 -27.71 -3.33
CA ILE A 89 -4.55 -26.86 -3.59
C ILE A 89 -4.34 -25.94 -2.38
N ASN A 90 -3.16 -26.02 -1.79
CA ASN A 90 -2.69 -25.07 -0.80
C ASN A 90 -2.09 -23.85 -1.48
N VAL A 91 -2.33 -22.67 -0.94
CA VAL A 91 -1.80 -21.39 -1.45
C VAL A 91 -1.01 -20.73 -0.36
N ASN A 92 0.25 -20.41 -0.66
CA ASN A 92 1.10 -19.63 0.21
C ASN A 92 0.94 -18.14 -0.14
N SER A 93 0.50 -17.35 0.81
CA SER A 93 0.35 -15.90 0.66
C SER A 93 0.46 -15.23 2.03
N PRO A 94 1.67 -14.90 2.49
CA PRO A 94 1.89 -14.30 3.80
C PRO A 94 1.09 -13.02 3.99
N GLY A 95 0.37 -12.94 5.11
CA GLY A 95 -0.44 -11.77 5.46
C GLY A 95 -1.63 -11.52 4.53
N HIS A 96 -2.23 -12.55 3.93
CA HIS A 96 -3.24 -12.43 2.87
C HIS A 96 -4.54 -11.71 3.28
N GLY A 97 -4.87 -11.64 4.56
CA GLY A 97 -6.08 -10.95 5.06
C GLY A 97 -7.41 -11.51 4.54
N LEU A 98 -7.41 -12.68 3.90
CA LEU A 98 -8.62 -13.30 3.34
C LEU A 98 -9.44 -13.99 4.44
N THR A 99 -10.76 -14.09 4.24
CA THR A 99 -11.69 -14.68 5.20
C THR A 99 -12.12 -16.06 4.75
N SER A 100 -12.06 -17.03 5.66
CA SER A 100 -12.51 -18.39 5.42
C SER A 100 -14.01 -18.46 5.12
N GLY A 101 -14.39 -19.26 4.13
CA GLY A 101 -15.76 -19.39 3.66
C GLY A 101 -16.19 -18.38 2.60
N SER A 102 -15.43 -17.32 2.39
CA SER A 102 -15.69 -16.35 1.31
C SER A 102 -15.21 -16.88 -0.04
N THR A 103 -15.87 -16.45 -1.11
CA THR A 103 -15.53 -16.85 -2.47
C THR A 103 -14.56 -15.89 -3.10
N TYR A 104 -13.40 -16.40 -3.48
CA TYR A 104 -12.34 -15.64 -4.13
C TYR A 104 -12.02 -16.21 -5.51
N ARG A 105 -11.62 -15.33 -6.40
CA ARG A 105 -11.22 -15.66 -7.77
C ARG A 105 -9.74 -15.38 -7.95
N PHE A 106 -9.07 -16.33 -8.57
CA PHE A 106 -7.70 -16.15 -9.05
C PHE A 106 -7.72 -15.49 -10.43
N ARG A 107 -6.91 -14.46 -10.61
CA ARG A 107 -6.77 -13.71 -11.86
C ARG A 107 -5.31 -13.75 -12.28
N GLY A 108 -5.10 -13.84 -13.56
CA GLY A 108 -3.81 -14.21 -14.12
C GLY A 108 -3.81 -15.71 -14.45
N SER A 109 -3.04 -16.09 -15.41
CA SER A 109 -2.90 -17.51 -15.76
C SER A 109 -1.78 -18.06 -14.88
N PRO A 110 -2.03 -19.07 -14.04
CA PRO A 110 -0.94 -19.81 -13.43
C PRO A 110 -0.15 -20.44 -14.58
N THR A 111 1.02 -19.91 -14.86
CA THR A 111 1.93 -20.43 -15.84
C THR A 111 3.05 -21.17 -15.13
N VAL A 112 3.47 -22.30 -15.66
CA VAL A 112 4.77 -22.86 -15.31
C VAL A 112 5.81 -22.02 -16.05
N SER A 113 6.78 -21.50 -15.34
CA SER A 113 7.88 -20.73 -15.93
C SER A 113 8.83 -21.69 -16.65
N ASP A 114 8.58 -21.92 -17.93
CA ASP A 114 9.52 -22.65 -18.80
C ASP A 114 10.55 -21.75 -19.47
N GLY A 115 10.54 -20.44 -19.14
CA GLY A 115 11.40 -19.44 -19.74
C GLY A 115 10.95 -18.95 -21.12
N SER A 116 9.82 -19.40 -21.62
CA SER A 116 9.26 -18.92 -22.90
C SER A 116 8.49 -17.63 -22.71
N ALA A 117 8.87 -16.60 -23.45
CA ALA A 117 8.18 -15.31 -23.49
C ALA A 117 6.85 -15.44 -24.26
N GLY A 118 5.79 -15.86 -23.56
CA GLY A 118 4.47 -15.93 -24.16
C GLY A 118 3.43 -16.50 -23.19
N TYR A 119 2.72 -15.63 -22.53
CA TYR A 119 1.61 -15.93 -21.58
C TYR A 119 0.35 -16.51 -22.26
N ALA A 120 0.46 -17.27 -23.33
CA ALA A 120 -0.66 -17.56 -24.21
C ALA A 120 -1.45 -18.83 -23.89
N ASN A 121 -0.98 -19.71 -23.02
CA ASN A 121 -1.74 -20.92 -22.65
C ASN A 121 -1.68 -21.19 -21.16
N PRO A 122 -2.83 -21.42 -20.50
CA PRO A 122 -2.83 -21.92 -19.14
C PRO A 122 -2.24 -23.35 -19.16
N GLU A 123 -1.03 -23.48 -18.68
CA GLU A 123 -0.39 -24.78 -18.59
C GLU A 123 -1.03 -25.65 -17.52
N THR A 124 -0.84 -26.95 -17.67
CA THR A 124 -1.30 -27.93 -16.70
C THR A 124 -0.33 -27.98 -15.54
N PHE A 125 -0.81 -27.68 -14.34
CA PHE A 125 -0.06 -27.74 -13.11
C PHE A 125 -0.38 -29.07 -12.39
N ASP A 126 0.57 -29.98 -12.34
CA ASP A 126 0.40 -31.35 -11.72
C ASP A 126 -0.91 -32.07 -12.15
N GLY A 127 -1.25 -31.99 -13.43
CA GLY A 127 -2.50 -32.55 -13.96
C GLY A 127 -3.72 -31.62 -13.87
N ILE A 128 -3.61 -30.49 -13.17
CA ILE A 128 -4.68 -29.51 -13.03
C ILE A 128 -4.49 -28.40 -14.06
N ALA A 129 -5.46 -28.19 -14.94
CA ALA A 129 -5.38 -27.13 -15.92
C ALA A 129 -5.47 -25.76 -15.23
N GLY A 130 -4.62 -24.82 -15.64
CA GLY A 130 -4.61 -23.45 -15.10
C GLY A 130 -5.95 -22.72 -15.26
N SER A 131 -6.71 -23.03 -16.31
CA SER A 131 -8.08 -22.52 -16.50
C SER A 131 -9.04 -22.99 -15.40
N ASN A 132 -8.82 -24.15 -14.82
CA ASN A 132 -9.62 -24.64 -13.70
C ASN A 132 -9.30 -23.88 -12.40
N ILE A 133 -8.05 -23.46 -12.21
CA ILE A 133 -7.65 -22.60 -11.07
C ILE A 133 -8.22 -21.19 -11.25
N ALA A 134 -8.15 -20.63 -12.46
CA ALA A 134 -8.62 -19.28 -12.79
C ALA A 134 -10.13 -19.20 -13.07
N LYS A 135 -10.93 -20.12 -12.54
CA LYS A 135 -12.39 -20.18 -12.71
C LYS A 135 -13.07 -18.85 -12.41
N ALA A 136 -13.95 -18.40 -13.34
CA ALA A 136 -14.63 -17.11 -13.21
C ALA A 136 -15.52 -16.99 -11.96
N ALA A 137 -16.19 -18.08 -11.58
CA ALA A 137 -17.02 -18.15 -10.38
C ALA A 137 -16.23 -18.10 -9.06
N GLY A 138 -14.92 -18.30 -9.13
CA GLY A 138 -14.08 -18.41 -7.94
C GLY A 138 -14.28 -19.69 -7.15
N TYR A 139 -13.59 -19.74 -6.01
CA TYR A 139 -13.64 -20.85 -5.07
C TYR A 139 -13.88 -20.34 -3.65
N ALA A 140 -14.66 -21.07 -2.88
CA ALA A 140 -14.71 -20.88 -1.44
C ALA A 140 -13.37 -21.33 -0.84
N ILE A 141 -12.69 -20.42 -0.15
CA ILE A 141 -11.40 -20.75 0.47
C ILE A 141 -11.55 -21.09 1.95
N VAL A 142 -10.59 -21.83 2.45
CA VAL A 142 -10.44 -22.09 3.88
C VAL A 142 -9.05 -21.63 4.30
N THR A 143 -8.97 -20.73 5.28
CA THR A 143 -7.70 -20.24 5.82
C THR A 143 -7.00 -21.32 6.61
N GLY A 144 -5.68 -21.41 6.47
CA GLY A 144 -4.84 -22.47 7.00
C GLY A 144 -4.26 -23.36 5.91
N LYS A 145 -3.41 -24.28 6.29
CA LYS A 145 -2.80 -25.25 5.37
C LYS A 145 -3.50 -26.59 5.47
N TYR A 146 -3.75 -27.25 4.35
CA TYR A 146 -4.28 -28.60 4.35
C TYR A 146 -3.13 -29.61 4.40
N VAL A 147 -3.02 -30.33 5.52
CA VAL A 147 -1.92 -31.26 5.81
C VAL A 147 -2.51 -32.56 6.39
N SER A 148 -2.00 -33.72 5.95
CA SER A 148 -2.38 -35.05 6.49
C SER A 148 -3.90 -35.31 6.52
N GLY A 149 -4.63 -34.79 5.51
CA GLY A 149 -6.08 -35.00 5.40
C GLY A 149 -6.93 -34.05 6.27
N SER A 150 -6.35 -33.09 6.93
CA SER A 150 -7.04 -32.12 7.78
C SER A 150 -6.53 -30.73 7.61
N ARG A 151 -7.31 -29.72 8.11
CA ARG A 151 -6.92 -28.34 8.18
C ARG A 151 -5.93 -28.12 9.33
N ASP A 152 -4.79 -27.56 9.04
CA ASP A 152 -3.88 -27.01 10.04
C ASP A 152 -4.21 -25.52 10.28
N THR A 153 -4.47 -25.17 11.52
CA THR A 153 -4.87 -23.81 11.93
C THR A 153 -3.72 -22.92 12.35
N ASP A 154 -2.51 -23.45 12.46
CA ASP A 154 -1.34 -22.67 12.88
C ASP A 154 -0.86 -21.71 11.79
N PHE A 155 -1.28 -21.96 10.54
CA PHE A 155 -0.87 -21.18 9.36
C PHE A 155 -2.00 -20.33 8.76
N THR A 156 -2.99 -19.92 9.52
CA THR A 156 -4.17 -19.20 9.02
C THR A 156 -3.89 -17.80 8.50
N SER A 157 -2.76 -17.18 8.87
CA SER A 157 -2.34 -15.86 8.37
C SER A 157 -1.61 -15.92 7.04
N ASP A 158 -0.97 -17.07 6.74
CA ASP A 158 0.00 -17.16 5.65
C ASP A 158 -0.40 -18.19 4.60
N TRP A 159 -1.34 -19.04 4.93
CA TRP A 159 -1.83 -20.10 4.05
C TRP A 159 -3.35 -20.14 3.99
N PHE A 160 -3.85 -20.48 2.82
CA PHE A 160 -5.23 -20.90 2.63
C PHE A 160 -5.28 -22.02 1.59
N TYR A 161 -6.38 -22.73 1.52
CA TYR A 161 -6.58 -23.78 0.53
C TYR A 161 -7.97 -23.71 -0.07
N PHE A 162 -8.11 -24.32 -1.23
CA PHE A 162 -9.38 -24.49 -1.93
C PHE A 162 -9.40 -25.83 -2.66
N THR A 163 -10.59 -26.24 -3.10
CA THR A 163 -10.78 -27.51 -3.82
C THR A 163 -11.20 -27.21 -5.25
N VAL A 164 -10.47 -27.79 -6.21
CA VAL A 164 -10.77 -27.67 -7.64
C VAL A 164 -11.86 -28.68 -8.02
N ASP A 165 -12.88 -28.23 -8.76
CA ASP A 165 -14.08 -29.05 -9.02
C ASP A 165 -13.85 -30.17 -10.03
N THR A 166 -12.98 -29.99 -11.01
CA THR A 166 -12.97 -30.81 -12.25
C THR A 166 -11.66 -31.56 -12.51
N SER A 167 -10.65 -31.38 -11.68
CA SER A 167 -9.37 -32.07 -11.88
C SER A 167 -8.68 -32.37 -10.57
N THR A 168 -7.83 -33.37 -10.60
CA THR A 168 -7.06 -33.83 -9.45
C THR A 168 -5.57 -33.81 -9.77
N ALA A 169 -4.75 -33.68 -8.75
CA ALA A 169 -3.31 -33.72 -8.86
C ALA A 169 -2.85 -35.11 -9.32
N THR A 170 -1.87 -35.15 -10.19
CA THR A 170 -1.28 -36.42 -10.68
C THR A 170 -0.31 -36.99 -9.65
N THR A 171 0.55 -36.13 -9.09
CA THR A 171 1.62 -36.58 -8.19
C THR A 171 1.39 -36.12 -6.76
N GLY A 172 0.97 -34.87 -6.59
CA GLY A 172 0.85 -34.19 -5.30
C GLY A 172 2.17 -33.66 -4.77
N GLY A 173 2.09 -32.65 -3.91
CA GLY A 173 3.27 -31.98 -3.33
C GLY A 173 4.05 -31.13 -4.32
N ILE A 174 3.52 -30.88 -5.51
CA ILE A 174 4.17 -30.06 -6.53
C ILE A 174 3.83 -28.59 -6.27
N THR A 175 4.86 -27.75 -6.26
CA THR A 175 4.74 -26.31 -6.09
C THR A 175 4.91 -25.60 -7.44
N GLY A 176 4.11 -24.58 -7.70
CA GLY A 176 4.18 -23.82 -8.95
C GLY A 176 3.12 -22.73 -9.01
N GLY A 177 2.87 -22.24 -10.21
CA GLY A 177 1.90 -21.20 -10.48
C GLY A 177 2.53 -19.94 -11.09
N GLY A 178 3.85 -19.85 -11.06
CA GLY A 178 4.61 -18.76 -11.66
C GLY A 178 4.25 -17.40 -11.08
N PHE A 179 4.34 -16.39 -11.93
CA PHE A 179 4.07 -14.99 -11.62
C PHE A 179 3.57 -14.29 -12.87
N PRO A 180 2.62 -13.35 -12.81
CA PRO A 180 1.86 -12.85 -11.65
C PRO A 180 0.44 -13.45 -11.57
N VAL A 181 0.06 -13.97 -10.42
CA VAL A 181 -1.33 -14.36 -10.13
C VAL A 181 -1.86 -13.48 -9.00
N SER A 182 -3.07 -12.96 -9.15
CA SER A 182 -3.74 -12.23 -8.09
C SER A 182 -4.97 -12.96 -7.58
N VAL A 183 -5.27 -12.81 -6.30
CA VAL A 183 -6.47 -13.34 -5.64
C VAL A 183 -7.33 -12.18 -5.12
N GLY A 184 -8.62 -12.23 -5.35
CA GLY A 184 -9.56 -11.22 -4.90
C GLY A 184 -11.00 -11.72 -4.93
N PRO A 185 -11.97 -10.93 -4.44
CA PRO A 185 -13.38 -11.33 -4.44
C PRO A 185 -13.84 -11.77 -5.83
N ALA A 186 -14.69 -12.81 -5.88
CA ALA A 186 -15.23 -13.30 -7.14
C ALA A 186 -16.13 -12.27 -7.81
N THR A 187 -16.95 -11.56 -7.03
CA THR A 187 -17.75 -10.42 -7.46
C THR A 187 -17.18 -9.16 -6.83
N LEU A 188 -16.87 -8.17 -7.66
CA LEU A 188 -16.61 -6.82 -7.20
C LEU A 188 -17.96 -6.18 -6.93
N SER A 189 -18.31 -5.90 -5.68
CA SER A 189 -19.44 -5.01 -5.40
C SER A 189 -19.04 -3.61 -5.87
N ALA A 190 -19.86 -3.06 -6.78
CA ALA A 190 -19.72 -1.69 -7.25
C ALA A 190 -20.06 -0.69 -6.13
#